data_a89a11fc84c3e2dc3c2fbdc01a5fb069
#
_entry.id   a89a11fc84c3e2dc3c2fbdc01a5fb069
#
_cell.length_a   1.000
_cell.length_b   1.000
_cell.length_c   1.000
_cell.angle_alpha   90.00
_cell.angle_beta   90.00
_cell.angle_gamma   90.00
#
_symmetry.space_group_name_H-M   'P 1'
#
loop_
_entity.id
_entity.type
_entity.pdbx_description
1 polymer ?
#
loop_
_entity_poly.entity_id
_entity_poly.type
_entity_poly.pdbx_seq_one_letter_code
_entity_poly.pdbx_strand_id
1 'polypeptide(L)'
;MPLHIFQISTSNEYFYNRAALRFAPSSVSVFFLSTGIVALAEMGDKTQLLSLLLAARFRKPWPIALGIFAATLVNHALAGALGAWVTTQLAPDALRWALGLSFIMMAGWMMAPDQLDDDQRPARAAHWGVWGVFGATLAVFFMAEMGDKTQLATVALAAQHPDAALAVIAGTTLGMMLANAPVVCFGERLMKKLPLRAVHLACAAVFAALGLAALLGWRMGLG
;
A
#
# COMPACT_ATOMS: atom_id res chain seq x y z
N MET A 1 -46.94 -9.40 34.76
CA MET A 1 -45.60 -8.91 35.03
C MET A 1 -44.61 -9.69 34.22
N PRO A 2 -44.22 -9.27 33.01
CA PRO A 2 -42.81 -9.22 32.59
C PRO A 2 -42.59 -8.13 31.52
N LEU A 3 -42.29 -6.91 31.89
CA LEU A 3 -41.97 -5.81 30.93
C LEU A 3 -40.60 -5.17 31.17
N HIS A 4 -39.85 -5.62 32.17
CA HIS A 4 -38.56 -4.97 32.55
C HIS A 4 -37.30 -5.58 31.92
N ILE A 5 -37.37 -6.77 31.28
CA ILE A 5 -36.18 -7.44 30.75
C ILE A 5 -35.82 -6.98 29.31
N PHE A 6 -36.81 -6.42 28.57
CA PHE A 6 -36.58 -6.02 27.17
C PHE A 6 -35.90 -4.64 27.01
N GLN A 7 -35.91 -3.81 28.04
CA GLN A 7 -35.39 -2.44 27.97
C GLN A 7 -33.87 -2.35 28.27
N ILE A 8 -33.29 -3.37 28.92
CA ILE A 8 -31.84 -3.37 29.24
C ILE A 8 -30.99 -3.82 28.05
N SER A 9 -31.53 -4.66 27.18
CA SER A 9 -30.83 -5.17 25.98
C SER A 9 -30.59 -4.08 24.94
N THR A 10 -31.58 -3.21 24.71
CA THR A 10 -31.46 -2.14 23.69
C THR A 10 -30.50 -1.03 24.11
N SER A 11 -30.42 -0.71 25.40
CA SER A 11 -29.49 0.32 25.90
C SER A 11 -28.02 -0.11 25.78
N ASN A 12 -27.73 -1.39 26.01
CA ASN A 12 -26.37 -1.92 25.87
C ASN A 12 -25.93 -1.98 24.40
N GLU A 13 -26.81 -2.36 23.47
CA GLU A 13 -26.49 -2.35 22.04
C GLU A 13 -26.25 -0.93 21.52
N TYR A 14 -27.05 0.06 22.00
CA TYR A 14 -26.82 1.49 21.65
C TYR A 14 -25.50 2.03 22.20
N PHE A 15 -25.10 1.61 23.40
CA PHE A 15 -23.81 2.02 23.99
C PHE A 15 -22.63 1.37 23.29
N TYR A 16 -22.72 0.06 22.98
CA TYR A 16 -21.69 -0.64 22.22
C TYR A 16 -21.57 -0.11 20.80
N ASN A 17 -22.69 0.20 20.13
CA ASN A 17 -22.67 0.78 18.77
C ASN A 17 -22.12 2.21 18.75
N ARG A 18 -22.41 3.04 19.74
CA ARG A 18 -21.81 4.39 19.87
C ARG A 18 -20.33 4.37 20.24
N ALA A 19 -19.91 3.42 21.06
CA ALA A 19 -18.49 3.23 21.34
C ALA A 19 -17.74 2.72 20.11
N ALA A 20 -18.30 1.77 19.37
CA ALA A 20 -17.73 1.26 18.11
C ALA A 20 -17.64 2.36 17.01
N LEU A 21 -18.63 3.24 16.92
CA LEU A 21 -18.62 4.39 15.99
C LEU A 21 -17.62 5.49 16.40
N ARG A 22 -17.25 5.58 17.66
CA ARG A 22 -16.21 6.52 18.13
C ARG A 22 -14.78 6.05 17.86
N PHE A 23 -14.58 4.77 17.58
CA PHE A 23 -13.26 4.16 17.34
C PHE A 23 -13.06 3.67 15.88
N ALA A 24 -14.02 3.94 14.98
CA ALA A 24 -13.78 3.72 13.56
C ALA A 24 -12.76 4.76 13.07
N PRO A 25 -11.60 4.33 12.51
CA PRO A 25 -10.60 5.27 12.00
C PRO A 25 -11.25 6.12 10.90
N SER A 26 -11.01 7.44 10.97
CA SER A 26 -11.49 8.34 9.93
C SER A 26 -10.80 7.98 8.59
N SER A 27 -11.47 8.23 7.46
CA SER A 27 -10.84 8.04 6.14
C SER A 27 -9.53 8.82 6.01
N VAL A 28 -9.38 9.92 6.74
CA VAL A 28 -8.15 10.73 6.81
C VAL A 28 -7.03 9.96 7.52
N SER A 29 -7.31 9.31 8.64
CA SER A 29 -6.32 8.50 9.37
C SER A 29 -5.87 7.30 8.52
N VAL A 30 -6.81 6.64 7.85
CA VAL A 30 -6.51 5.51 6.94
C VAL A 30 -5.65 5.97 5.77
N PHE A 31 -5.94 7.13 5.19
CA PHE A 31 -5.14 7.72 4.11
C PHE A 31 -3.68 7.94 4.54
N PHE A 32 -3.43 8.61 5.68
CA PHE A 32 -2.06 8.86 6.15
C PHE A 32 -1.34 7.58 6.58
N LEU A 33 -2.05 6.63 7.20
CA LEU A 33 -1.50 5.32 7.55
C LEU A 33 -1.03 4.58 6.28
N SER A 34 -1.89 4.48 5.28
CA SER A 34 -1.60 3.81 4.01
C SER A 34 -0.46 4.50 3.25
N THR A 35 -0.44 5.84 3.26
CA THR A 35 0.65 6.64 2.67
C THR A 35 1.99 6.32 3.34
N GLY A 36 2.02 6.35 4.67
CA GLY A 36 3.26 6.09 5.43
C GLY A 36 3.79 4.67 5.24
N ILE A 37 2.91 3.68 5.32
CA ILE A 37 3.28 2.26 5.14
C ILE A 37 3.89 2.03 3.76
N VAL A 38 3.22 2.48 2.68
CA VAL A 38 3.70 2.26 1.32
C VAL A 38 4.94 3.10 1.03
N ALA A 39 5.00 4.36 1.48
CA ALA A 39 6.20 5.17 1.31
C ALA A 39 7.44 4.52 1.95
N LEU A 40 7.29 3.91 3.14
CA LEU A 40 8.39 3.19 3.80
C LEU A 40 8.70 1.87 3.07
N ALA A 41 7.69 1.13 2.62
CA ALA A 41 7.87 -0.15 1.94
C ALA A 41 8.61 -0.01 0.61
N GLU A 42 8.39 1.10 -0.09
CA GLU A 42 8.99 1.42 -1.38
C GLU A 42 10.43 1.94 -1.30
N MET A 43 10.88 2.41 -0.12
CA MET A 43 12.24 2.92 0.01
C MET A 43 13.28 1.81 -0.17
N GLY A 44 14.06 1.88 -1.23
CA GLY A 44 15.06 0.87 -1.60
C GLY A 44 14.50 -0.32 -2.36
N ASP A 45 13.23 -0.26 -2.76
CA ASP A 45 12.58 -1.32 -3.54
C ASP A 45 13.04 -1.34 -5.01
N LYS A 46 12.73 -2.45 -5.71
CA LYS A 46 13.03 -2.62 -7.15
C LYS A 46 12.46 -1.49 -8.02
N THR A 47 11.29 -0.98 -7.68
CA THR A 47 10.64 0.12 -8.44
C THR A 47 11.33 1.44 -8.25
N GLN A 48 11.97 1.69 -7.11
CA GLN A 48 12.83 2.85 -6.94
C GLN A 48 14.10 2.76 -7.80
N LEU A 49 14.69 1.57 -7.94
CA LEU A 49 15.79 1.31 -8.89
C LEU A 49 15.35 1.47 -10.33
N LEU A 50 14.15 0.98 -10.68
CA LEU A 50 13.55 1.15 -11.99
C LEU A 50 13.32 2.62 -12.32
N SER A 51 12.80 3.39 -11.36
CA SER A 51 12.61 4.85 -11.48
C SER A 51 13.91 5.56 -11.79
N LEU A 52 15.01 5.19 -11.10
CA LEU A 52 16.35 5.70 -11.35
C LEU A 52 16.84 5.36 -12.76
N LEU A 53 16.65 4.12 -13.19
CA LEU A 53 17.04 3.64 -14.53
C LEU A 53 16.31 4.40 -15.63
N LEU A 54 14.98 4.57 -15.48
CA LEU A 54 14.15 5.33 -16.42
C LEU A 54 14.58 6.81 -16.50
N ALA A 55 14.85 7.43 -15.33
CA ALA A 55 15.30 8.80 -15.25
C ALA A 55 16.67 9.01 -15.93
N ALA A 56 17.62 8.11 -15.68
CA ALA A 56 18.95 8.15 -16.28
C ALA A 56 18.88 7.97 -17.81
N ARG A 57 17.98 7.11 -18.26
CA ARG A 57 17.84 6.74 -19.67
C ARG A 57 17.12 7.78 -20.50
N PHE A 58 15.92 8.20 -20.07
CA PHE A 58 15.07 9.09 -20.85
C PHE A 58 15.32 10.56 -20.59
N ARG A 59 15.82 10.93 -19.41
CA ARG A 59 16.07 12.31 -18.98
C ARG A 59 14.86 13.24 -19.13
N LYS A 60 13.66 12.68 -18.97
CA LYS A 60 12.37 13.37 -19.08
C LYS A 60 11.54 13.12 -17.83
N PRO A 61 11.75 13.87 -16.73
CA PRO A 61 11.17 13.55 -15.43
C PRO A 61 9.62 13.56 -15.44
N TRP A 62 9.00 14.52 -16.11
CA TRP A 62 7.53 14.64 -16.09
C TRP A 62 6.78 13.46 -16.71
N PRO A 63 7.08 13.00 -17.95
CA PRO A 63 6.40 11.84 -18.51
C PRO A 63 6.69 10.55 -17.74
N ILE A 64 7.86 10.43 -17.12
CA ILE A 64 8.20 9.30 -16.23
C ILE A 64 7.32 9.36 -14.98
N ALA A 65 7.30 10.49 -14.26
CA ALA A 65 6.48 10.64 -13.06
C ALA A 65 4.98 10.41 -13.31
N LEU A 66 4.47 10.92 -14.43
CA LEU A 66 3.08 10.67 -14.84
C LEU A 66 2.82 9.20 -15.19
N GLY A 67 3.78 8.53 -15.84
CA GLY A 67 3.70 7.10 -16.15
C GLY A 67 3.67 6.24 -14.89
N ILE A 68 4.54 6.55 -13.92
CA ILE A 68 4.56 5.92 -12.59
C ILE A 68 3.20 6.14 -11.90
N PHE A 69 2.74 7.38 -11.82
CA PHE A 69 1.46 7.72 -11.19
C PHE A 69 0.29 6.93 -11.80
N ALA A 70 0.19 6.91 -13.13
CA ALA A 70 -0.90 6.21 -13.82
C ALA A 70 -0.84 4.69 -13.61
N ALA A 71 0.36 4.09 -13.70
CA ALA A 71 0.57 2.66 -13.44
C ALA A 71 0.18 2.29 -12.01
N THR A 72 0.67 3.05 -11.04
CA THR A 72 0.41 2.84 -9.62
C THR A 72 -1.08 3.00 -9.30
N LEU A 73 -1.71 4.06 -9.81
CA LEU A 73 -3.13 4.30 -9.57
C LEU A 73 -3.99 3.13 -10.06
N VAL A 74 -3.71 2.59 -11.24
CA VAL A 74 -4.44 1.43 -11.77
C VAL A 74 -4.18 0.18 -10.92
N ASN A 75 -2.91 -0.12 -10.60
CA ASN A 75 -2.56 -1.26 -9.76
C ASN A 75 -3.21 -1.19 -8.37
N HIS A 76 -3.12 -0.04 -7.70
CA HIS A 76 -3.69 0.14 -6.38
C HIS A 76 -5.22 0.19 -6.39
N ALA A 77 -5.84 0.70 -7.47
CA ALA A 77 -7.29 0.63 -7.64
C ALA A 77 -7.77 -0.82 -7.76
N LEU A 78 -7.08 -1.65 -8.56
CA LEU A 78 -7.37 -3.08 -8.68
C LEU A 78 -7.15 -3.81 -7.36
N ALA A 79 -6.05 -3.53 -6.67
CA ALA A 79 -5.73 -4.11 -5.38
C ALA A 79 -6.75 -3.71 -4.30
N GLY A 80 -7.10 -2.44 -4.23
CA GLY A 80 -8.09 -1.92 -3.29
C GLY A 80 -9.49 -2.49 -3.54
N ALA A 81 -9.90 -2.60 -4.81
CA ALA A 81 -11.15 -3.23 -5.18
C ALA A 81 -11.17 -4.72 -4.80
N LEU A 82 -10.06 -5.44 -5.05
CA LEU A 82 -9.91 -6.84 -4.64
C LEU A 82 -9.98 -6.98 -3.11
N GLY A 83 -9.29 -6.11 -2.36
CA GLY A 83 -9.31 -6.11 -0.91
C GLY A 83 -10.73 -5.91 -0.35
N ALA A 84 -11.44 -4.90 -0.85
CA ALA A 84 -12.82 -4.64 -0.47
C ALA A 84 -13.74 -5.83 -0.84
N TRP A 85 -13.56 -6.44 -2.01
CA TRP A 85 -14.34 -7.61 -2.43
C TRP A 85 -14.08 -8.83 -1.55
N VAL A 86 -12.85 -9.11 -1.17
CA VAL A 86 -12.48 -10.26 -0.31
C VAL A 86 -13.26 -10.23 1.01
N THR A 87 -13.54 -9.05 1.57
CA THR A 87 -14.34 -8.93 2.81
C THR A 87 -15.76 -9.43 2.67
N THR A 88 -16.30 -9.44 1.46
CA THR A 88 -17.67 -9.95 1.18
C THR A 88 -17.70 -11.48 1.01
N GLN A 89 -16.53 -12.11 0.79
CA GLN A 89 -16.42 -13.54 0.51
C GLN A 89 -15.99 -14.36 1.73
N LEU A 90 -15.24 -13.76 2.65
CA LEU A 90 -14.67 -14.46 3.79
C LEU A 90 -15.48 -14.21 5.07
N ALA A 91 -15.68 -15.28 5.86
CA ALA A 91 -16.17 -15.15 7.22
C ALA A 91 -15.20 -14.31 8.07
N PRO A 92 -15.70 -13.55 9.09
CA PRO A 92 -14.85 -12.63 9.88
C PRO A 92 -13.59 -13.26 10.47
N ASP A 93 -13.69 -14.51 10.95
CA ASP A 93 -12.52 -15.22 11.49
C ASP A 93 -11.52 -15.61 10.40
N ALA A 94 -11.99 -16.09 9.25
CA ALA A 94 -11.13 -16.41 8.11
C ALA A 94 -10.42 -15.15 7.59
N LEU A 95 -11.15 -14.03 7.49
CA LEU A 95 -10.58 -12.74 7.10
C LEU A 95 -9.50 -12.29 8.09
N ARG A 96 -9.75 -12.39 9.38
CA ARG A 96 -8.79 -12.05 10.44
C ARG A 96 -7.47 -12.82 10.29
N TRP A 97 -7.57 -14.15 10.12
CA TRP A 97 -6.39 -14.99 9.92
C TRP A 97 -5.67 -14.68 8.60
N ALA A 98 -6.43 -14.50 7.51
CA ALA A 98 -5.85 -14.15 6.21
C ALA A 98 -5.08 -12.83 6.27
N LEU A 99 -5.65 -11.77 6.86
CA LEU A 99 -5.00 -10.47 7.03
C LEU A 99 -3.79 -10.56 7.95
N GLY A 100 -3.92 -11.20 9.11
CA GLY A 100 -2.83 -11.31 10.06
C GLY A 100 -1.63 -12.06 9.48
N LEU A 101 -1.86 -13.19 8.82
CA LEU A 101 -0.81 -13.97 8.17
C LEU A 101 -0.19 -13.23 6.98
N SER A 102 -0.99 -12.51 6.16
CA SER A 102 -0.46 -11.73 5.05
C SER A 102 0.46 -10.61 5.52
N PHE A 103 0.12 -9.90 6.59
CA PHE A 103 0.98 -8.88 7.17
C PHE A 103 2.27 -9.46 7.78
N ILE A 104 2.21 -10.61 8.46
CA ILE A 104 3.41 -11.29 8.97
C ILE A 104 4.31 -11.76 7.82
N MET A 105 3.72 -12.29 6.75
CA MET A 105 4.46 -12.67 5.54
C MET A 105 5.15 -11.47 4.90
N MET A 106 4.46 -10.32 4.79
CA MET A 106 5.05 -9.08 4.28
C MET A 106 6.19 -8.57 5.16
N ALA A 107 6.08 -8.70 6.49
CA ALA A 107 7.17 -8.36 7.41
C ALA A 107 8.44 -9.18 7.10
N GLY A 108 8.28 -10.49 6.85
CA GLY A 108 9.37 -11.35 6.42
C GLY A 108 9.93 -10.96 5.03
N TRP A 109 9.04 -10.67 4.09
CA TRP A 109 9.44 -10.28 2.72
C TRP A 109 10.23 -8.97 2.69
N MET A 110 9.90 -8.00 3.55
CA MET A 110 10.67 -6.75 3.68
C MET A 110 12.14 -6.95 4.05
N MET A 111 12.50 -8.11 4.59
CA MET A 111 13.90 -8.44 4.92
C MET A 111 14.66 -9.06 3.74
N ALA A 112 13.96 -9.48 2.67
CA ALA A 112 14.59 -10.01 1.47
C ALA A 112 15.08 -8.85 0.60
N PRO A 113 16.31 -8.93 0.03
CA PRO A 113 16.79 -7.91 -0.89
C PRO A 113 16.04 -8.00 -2.22
N ASP A 114 15.55 -6.86 -2.69
CA ASP A 114 14.89 -6.76 -3.98
C ASP A 114 15.89 -6.58 -5.13
N GLN A 115 15.61 -7.20 -6.26
CA GLN A 115 16.40 -7.10 -7.47
C GLN A 115 15.49 -6.81 -8.66
N LEU A 116 16.01 -6.08 -9.64
CA LEU A 116 15.32 -5.87 -10.91
C LEU A 116 15.52 -7.12 -11.78
N ASP A 117 14.42 -7.68 -12.26
CA ASP A 117 14.42 -8.73 -13.25
C ASP A 117 14.87 -8.17 -14.61
N ASP A 118 15.50 -9.00 -15.44
CA ASP A 118 16.04 -8.56 -16.75
C ASP A 118 14.93 -8.11 -17.71
N ASP A 119 13.75 -8.68 -17.62
CA ASP A 119 12.56 -8.32 -18.41
C ASP A 119 11.97 -6.96 -18.03
N GLN A 120 12.23 -6.48 -16.81
CA GLN A 120 11.81 -5.15 -16.33
C GLN A 120 12.73 -4.02 -16.82
N ARG A 121 13.84 -4.35 -17.49
CA ARG A 121 14.73 -3.35 -18.08
C ARG A 121 14.11 -2.77 -19.35
N PRO A 122 13.94 -1.43 -19.42
CA PRO A 122 13.32 -0.81 -20.59
C PRO A 122 14.12 -1.12 -21.86
N ALA A 123 13.43 -1.46 -22.95
CA ALA A 123 14.04 -1.73 -24.26
C ALA A 123 14.93 -0.57 -24.73
N ARG A 124 15.95 -0.82 -25.56
CA ARG A 124 16.86 0.23 -26.08
C ARG A 124 16.07 1.36 -26.73
N ALA A 125 16.08 2.55 -26.12
CA ALA A 125 15.32 3.68 -26.59
C ALA A 125 16.02 4.32 -27.81
N ALA A 126 15.39 4.23 -28.95
CA ALA A 126 15.49 5.26 -29.97
C ALA A 126 14.76 6.53 -29.46
N HIS A 127 14.97 7.68 -30.08
CA HIS A 127 14.46 8.99 -29.68
C HIS A 127 12.93 9.04 -29.43
N TRP A 128 12.50 8.57 -28.28
CA TRP A 128 11.08 8.51 -27.93
C TRP A 128 10.57 9.89 -27.53
N GLY A 129 9.47 10.31 -28.13
CA GLY A 129 8.74 11.51 -27.73
C GLY A 129 8.19 11.39 -26.30
N VAL A 130 7.59 12.46 -25.82
CA VAL A 130 7.01 12.52 -24.45
C VAL A 130 6.02 11.37 -24.20
N TRP A 131 5.13 11.11 -25.15
CA TRP A 131 4.12 10.05 -25.06
C TRP A 131 4.71 8.63 -25.10
N GLY A 132 5.80 8.45 -25.86
CA GLY A 132 6.50 7.16 -25.89
C GLY A 132 7.17 6.85 -24.53
N VAL A 133 7.78 7.86 -23.89
CA VAL A 133 8.36 7.72 -22.56
C VAL A 133 7.28 7.47 -21.50
N PHE A 134 6.16 8.20 -21.57
CA PHE A 134 5.02 7.96 -20.68
C PHE A 134 4.50 6.52 -20.81
N GLY A 135 4.18 6.07 -22.03
CA GLY A 135 3.63 4.73 -22.28
C GLY A 135 4.59 3.61 -21.88
N ALA A 136 5.89 3.76 -22.18
CA ALA A 136 6.90 2.79 -21.75
C ALA A 136 7.03 2.72 -20.23
N THR A 137 7.05 3.87 -19.55
CA THR A 137 7.10 3.92 -18.10
C THR A 137 5.87 3.29 -17.48
N LEU A 138 4.69 3.63 -17.99
CA LEU A 138 3.43 3.06 -17.53
C LEU A 138 3.45 1.53 -17.65
N ALA A 139 3.81 0.99 -18.82
CA ALA A 139 3.81 -0.46 -19.06
C ALA A 139 4.81 -1.18 -18.16
N VAL A 140 6.06 -0.71 -18.11
CA VAL A 140 7.11 -1.40 -17.33
C VAL A 140 6.83 -1.27 -15.84
N PHE A 141 6.38 -0.11 -15.37
CA PHE A 141 6.05 0.09 -13.97
C PHE A 141 4.82 -0.73 -13.54
N PHE A 142 3.79 -0.77 -14.39
CA PHE A 142 2.61 -1.60 -14.14
C PHE A 142 3.00 -3.07 -13.98
N MET A 143 3.84 -3.60 -14.88
CA MET A 143 4.31 -4.99 -14.81
C MET A 143 5.19 -5.25 -13.60
N ALA A 144 6.07 -4.31 -13.23
CA ALA A 144 6.96 -4.44 -12.09
C ALA A 144 6.20 -4.50 -10.75
N GLU A 145 5.06 -3.80 -10.67
CA GLU A 145 4.19 -3.77 -9.47
C GLU A 145 3.20 -4.94 -9.39
N MET A 146 2.97 -5.67 -10.50
CA MET A 146 2.05 -6.80 -10.47
C MET A 146 2.56 -7.92 -9.55
N GLY A 147 1.77 -8.22 -8.49
CA GLY A 147 2.11 -9.25 -7.51
C GLY A 147 3.18 -8.83 -6.50
N ASP A 148 3.54 -7.55 -6.44
CA ASP A 148 4.53 -7.05 -5.49
C ASP A 148 3.97 -6.88 -4.07
N LYS A 149 4.88 -6.72 -3.09
CA LYS A 149 4.57 -6.53 -1.66
C LYS A 149 3.65 -5.34 -1.39
N THR A 150 3.78 -4.24 -2.13
CA THR A 150 2.93 -3.05 -1.97
C THR A 150 1.53 -3.25 -2.53
N GLN A 151 1.38 -4.03 -3.58
CA GLN A 151 0.07 -4.46 -4.07
C GLN A 151 -0.64 -5.33 -3.02
N LEU A 152 0.05 -6.31 -2.42
CA LEU A 152 -0.49 -7.12 -1.33
C LEU A 152 -0.83 -6.29 -0.09
N ALA A 153 0.02 -5.32 0.28
CA ALA A 153 -0.26 -4.39 1.36
C ALA A 153 -1.53 -3.58 1.09
N THR A 154 -1.73 -3.10 -0.14
CA THR A 154 -2.93 -2.36 -0.54
C THR A 154 -4.19 -3.23 -0.45
N VAL A 155 -4.13 -4.50 -0.90
CA VAL A 155 -5.22 -5.47 -0.74
C VAL A 155 -5.57 -5.64 0.74
N ALA A 156 -4.55 -5.90 1.58
CA ALA A 156 -4.75 -6.16 3.01
C ALA A 156 -5.30 -4.93 3.76
N LEU A 157 -4.78 -3.73 3.47
CA LEU A 157 -5.26 -2.48 4.05
C LEU A 157 -6.70 -2.16 3.62
N ALA A 158 -7.05 -2.36 2.34
CA ALA A 158 -8.41 -2.16 1.86
C ALA A 158 -9.38 -3.19 2.44
N ALA A 159 -8.96 -4.44 2.63
CA ALA A 159 -9.75 -5.45 3.31
C ALA A 159 -9.93 -5.17 4.80
N GLN A 160 -8.95 -4.53 5.44
CA GLN A 160 -9.06 -4.11 6.84
C GLN A 160 -9.97 -2.87 7.01
N HIS A 161 -10.03 -2.01 5.99
CA HIS A 161 -10.80 -0.77 5.98
C HIS A 161 -11.71 -0.65 4.74
N PRO A 162 -12.69 -1.56 4.56
CA PRO A 162 -13.50 -1.62 3.34
C PRO A 162 -14.30 -0.33 3.11
N ASP A 163 -14.78 0.32 4.18
CA ASP A 163 -15.52 1.58 4.11
C ASP A 163 -14.64 2.78 3.71
N ALA A 164 -13.31 2.62 3.80
CA ALA A 164 -12.32 3.64 3.46
C ALA A 164 -11.40 3.20 2.31
N ALA A 165 -11.82 2.23 1.47
CA ALA A 165 -10.99 1.68 0.39
C ALA A 165 -10.44 2.75 -0.56
N LEU A 166 -11.21 3.79 -0.87
CA LEU A 166 -10.73 4.93 -1.67
C LEU A 166 -9.60 5.70 -0.99
N ALA A 167 -9.67 5.86 0.34
CA ALA A 167 -8.62 6.50 1.11
C ALA A 167 -7.35 5.63 1.13
N VAL A 168 -7.49 4.31 1.18
CA VAL A 168 -6.37 3.37 1.02
C VAL A 168 -5.74 3.53 -0.35
N ILE A 169 -6.52 3.46 -1.44
CA ILE A 169 -6.02 3.59 -2.82
C ILE A 169 -5.28 4.92 -3.01
N ALA A 170 -5.88 6.03 -2.58
CA ALA A 170 -5.27 7.35 -2.69
C ALA A 170 -3.98 7.45 -1.84
N GLY A 171 -4.02 6.94 -0.60
CA GLY A 171 -2.89 6.94 0.31
C GLY A 171 -1.72 6.10 -0.18
N THR A 172 -1.98 4.87 -0.61
CA THR A 172 -0.93 3.98 -1.15
C THR A 172 -0.33 4.53 -2.44
N THR A 173 -1.16 5.12 -3.31
CA THR A 173 -0.68 5.79 -4.53
C THR A 173 0.20 7.00 -4.20
N LEU A 174 -0.19 7.81 -3.22
CA LEU A 174 0.66 8.91 -2.76
C LEU A 174 1.96 8.40 -2.13
N GLY A 175 1.91 7.34 -1.33
CA GLY A 175 3.09 6.71 -0.74
C GLY A 175 4.10 6.28 -1.79
N MET A 176 3.62 5.60 -2.84
CA MET A 176 4.42 5.21 -4.01
C MET A 176 5.06 6.42 -4.69
N MET A 177 4.29 7.50 -4.91
CA MET A 177 4.80 8.72 -5.53
C MET A 177 5.84 9.42 -4.66
N LEU A 178 5.67 9.45 -3.33
CA LEU A 178 6.64 10.03 -2.40
C LEU A 178 7.98 9.29 -2.41
N ALA A 179 7.98 7.98 -2.63
CA ALA A 179 9.21 7.20 -2.75
C ALA A 179 9.88 7.37 -4.12
N ASN A 180 9.13 7.35 -5.21
CA ASN A 180 9.65 7.22 -6.57
C ASN A 180 9.84 8.57 -7.29
N ALA A 181 8.94 9.55 -7.15
CA ALA A 181 9.03 10.82 -7.86
C ALA A 181 10.30 11.63 -7.49
N PRO A 182 10.74 11.68 -6.22
CA PRO A 182 12.00 12.34 -5.86
C PRO A 182 13.22 11.69 -6.53
N VAL A 183 13.22 10.35 -6.70
CA VAL A 183 14.32 9.65 -7.37
C VAL A 183 14.36 9.97 -8.85
N VAL A 184 13.21 10.12 -9.50
CA VAL A 184 13.12 10.56 -10.91
C VAL A 184 13.72 11.97 -11.08
N CYS A 185 13.50 12.86 -10.10
CA CYS A 185 13.95 14.25 -10.17
C CYS A 185 15.41 14.45 -9.74
N PHE A 186 15.83 13.78 -8.66
CA PHE A 186 17.14 14.01 -8.00
C PHE A 186 18.15 12.88 -8.23
N GLY A 187 17.71 11.74 -8.75
CA GLY A 187 18.55 10.63 -9.14
C GLY A 187 19.28 9.95 -7.98
N GLU A 188 20.44 9.41 -8.30
CA GLU A 188 21.26 8.58 -7.41
C GLU A 188 21.72 9.29 -6.11
N ARG A 189 21.83 10.62 -6.13
CA ARG A 189 22.25 11.39 -4.94
C ARG A 189 21.32 11.22 -3.76
N LEU A 190 20.02 11.06 -4.03
CA LEU A 190 19.02 10.84 -2.99
C LEU A 190 19.14 9.43 -2.41
N MET A 191 19.26 8.42 -3.25
CA MET A 191 19.34 7.02 -2.82
C MET A 191 20.54 6.73 -1.93
N LYS A 192 21.71 7.31 -2.23
CA LYS A 192 22.93 7.13 -1.44
C LYS A 192 22.84 7.65 0.01
N LYS A 193 21.89 8.52 0.32
CA LYS A 193 21.69 9.08 1.66
C LYS A 193 20.71 8.31 2.52
N LEU A 194 19.96 7.37 1.94
CA LEU A 194 18.91 6.63 2.65
C LEU A 194 19.51 5.47 3.45
N PRO A 195 19.20 5.35 4.76
CA PRO A 195 19.62 4.22 5.57
C PRO A 195 18.68 3.03 5.33
N LEU A 196 18.75 2.40 4.13
CA LEU A 196 17.78 1.40 3.65
C LEU A 196 17.54 0.26 4.64
N ARG A 197 18.58 -0.23 5.32
CA ARG A 197 18.43 -1.31 6.34
C ARG A 197 17.52 -0.88 7.49
N ALA A 198 17.67 0.35 7.98
CA ALA A 198 16.83 0.86 9.07
C ALA A 198 15.39 1.07 8.61
N VAL A 199 15.20 1.54 7.36
CA VAL A 199 13.87 1.71 6.76
C VAL A 199 13.17 0.37 6.60
N HIS A 200 13.84 -0.64 6.02
CA HIS A 200 13.27 -2.00 5.86
C HIS A 200 12.92 -2.63 7.21
N LEU A 201 13.79 -2.49 8.23
CA LEU A 201 13.52 -2.99 9.57
C LEU A 201 12.31 -2.28 10.20
N ALA A 202 12.21 -0.96 10.07
CA ALA A 202 11.07 -0.20 10.56
C ALA A 202 9.77 -0.63 9.87
N CYS A 203 9.80 -0.80 8.54
CA CYS A 203 8.66 -1.27 7.77
C CYS A 203 8.25 -2.70 8.17
N ALA A 204 9.21 -3.61 8.31
CA ALA A 204 8.96 -4.97 8.78
C ALA A 204 8.32 -4.98 10.18
N ALA A 205 8.80 -4.14 11.09
CA ALA A 205 8.21 -3.98 12.42
C ALA A 205 6.77 -3.48 12.38
N VAL A 206 6.47 -2.52 11.49
CA VAL A 206 5.09 -2.03 11.28
C VAL A 206 4.19 -3.16 10.77
N PHE A 207 4.61 -3.88 9.73
CA PHE A 207 3.83 -5.01 9.22
C PHE A 207 3.65 -6.11 10.26
N ALA A 208 4.68 -6.44 11.04
CA ALA A 208 4.56 -7.41 12.12
C ALA A 208 3.56 -6.95 13.19
N ALA A 209 3.58 -5.68 13.58
CA ALA A 209 2.62 -5.11 14.53
C ALA A 209 1.18 -5.16 13.99
N LEU A 210 0.98 -4.81 12.71
CA LEU A 210 -0.32 -4.91 12.03
C LEU A 210 -0.83 -6.35 12.00
N GLY A 211 0.05 -7.30 11.67
CA GLY A 211 -0.26 -8.72 11.62
C GLY A 211 -0.66 -9.27 12.98
N LEU A 212 0.12 -8.99 14.02
CA LEU A 212 -0.19 -9.39 15.39
C LEU A 212 -1.50 -8.78 15.89
N ALA A 213 -1.73 -7.49 15.63
CA ALA A 213 -2.98 -6.82 16.00
C ALA A 213 -4.18 -7.47 15.31
N ALA A 214 -4.07 -7.78 14.02
CA ALA A 214 -5.11 -8.47 13.27
C ALA A 214 -5.38 -9.88 13.85
N LEU A 215 -4.33 -10.68 14.12
CA LEU A 215 -4.47 -12.03 14.70
C LEU A 215 -5.09 -12.00 16.10
N LEU A 216 -4.77 -10.99 16.91
CA LEU A 216 -5.35 -10.80 18.24
C LEU A 216 -6.80 -10.26 18.18
N GLY A 217 -7.33 -9.98 17.00
CA GLY A 217 -8.66 -9.40 16.83
C GLY A 217 -8.74 -7.93 17.26
N TRP A 218 -7.60 -7.27 17.41
CA TRP A 218 -7.55 -5.84 17.71
C TRP A 218 -7.92 -5.05 16.47
N ARG A 219 -9.09 -4.44 16.47
CA ARG A 219 -9.38 -3.37 15.51
C ARG A 219 -8.52 -2.18 15.91
N MET A 220 -7.47 -1.92 15.14
CA MET A 220 -6.69 -0.70 15.35
C MET A 220 -7.52 0.49 14.86
N GLY A 221 -8.43 0.94 15.72
CA GLY A 221 -8.94 2.29 15.65
C GLY A 221 -7.80 3.21 16.06
N LEU A 222 -7.10 3.77 15.11
CA LEU A 222 -6.34 5.00 15.34
C LEU A 222 -7.42 6.08 15.48
N GLY A 223 -7.89 6.25 16.73
CA GLY A 223 -8.95 7.15 17.12
C GLY A 223 -8.65 8.62 16.88
#